data_b7cefe1c320d2ce5dbf3734973cd84af
#
_entry.id   b7cefe1c320d2ce5dbf3734973cd84af
#
_cell.length_a   1.000
_cell.length_b   1.000
_cell.length_c   1.000
_cell.angle_alpha   90.00
_cell.angle_beta   90.00
_cell.angle_gamma   90.00
#
_symmetry.space_group_name_H-M   'P 1'
#
loop_
_entity.id
_entity.type
_entity.pdbx_description
1 polymer ?
#
loop_
_entity_poly.entity_id
_entity_poly.type
_entity_poly.pdbx_seq_one_letter_code
_entity_poly.pdbx_strand_id
1 'polypeptide(L)'
;MEITGEAYFEVKHISNSHFRVKVRNETVEDIGTAFNINGYADEPEIKTTLVEGAVKMRDVELRAGDQAAINNEGMMEVLHDADIVEAVAWKNGQFKFDKAGIEVVMRQISRWYDVEVSYPEGPPKDLYWGAISRNVSLAGVFKILQASGAHFTITGRKVTVLP
;
A
#
# COMPACT_ATOMS: atom_id res chain seq x y z
N MET A 1 9.57 17.01 5.63
CA MET A 1 8.23 16.54 6.09
C MET A 1 8.39 15.16 6.69
N GLU A 2 7.55 14.78 7.65
CA GLU A 2 7.49 13.41 8.20
C GLU A 2 6.07 12.89 8.02
N ILE A 3 5.94 11.62 7.63
CA ILE A 3 4.64 10.96 7.42
C ILE A 3 4.57 9.63 8.18
N THR A 4 3.34 9.27 8.55
CA THR A 4 2.95 7.92 8.96
C THR A 4 1.80 7.47 8.07
N GLY A 5 1.79 6.21 7.62
CA GLY A 5 0.77 5.71 6.71
C GLY A 5 1.14 5.88 5.24
N GLU A 6 0.18 6.23 4.42
CA GLU A 6 0.35 6.33 2.96
C GLU A 6 0.06 7.74 2.46
N ALA A 7 0.92 8.24 1.57
CA ALA A 7 0.77 9.55 0.96
C ALA A 7 1.28 9.57 -0.48
N TYR A 8 0.58 10.33 -1.31
CA TYR A 8 0.98 10.63 -2.67
C TYR A 8 1.43 12.09 -2.77
N PHE A 9 2.54 12.31 -3.41
CA PHE A 9 3.17 13.61 -3.57
C PHE A 9 3.25 14.00 -5.04
N GLU A 10 2.89 15.24 -5.32
CA GLU A 10 3.17 15.91 -6.58
C GLU A 10 4.01 17.14 -6.25
N VAL A 11 5.32 17.06 -6.45
CA VAL A 11 6.26 18.10 -6.06
C VAL A 11 6.68 18.88 -7.30
N LYS A 12 6.37 20.16 -7.33
CA LYS A 12 6.82 21.04 -8.40
C LYS A 12 8.33 21.31 -8.24
N HIS A 13 9.08 21.17 -9.33
CA HIS A 13 10.49 21.50 -9.31
C HIS A 13 10.65 23.00 -9.02
N ILE A 14 11.32 23.33 -7.91
CA ILE A 14 11.73 24.68 -7.55
C ILE A 14 13.25 24.66 -7.44
N SER A 15 13.92 25.45 -8.27
CA SER A 15 15.37 25.56 -8.24
C SER A 15 15.90 25.89 -6.84
N ASN A 16 16.88 25.15 -6.37
CA ASN A 16 17.48 25.24 -5.03
C ASN A 16 16.59 24.82 -3.85
N SER A 17 15.48 24.10 -4.09
CA SER A 17 14.66 23.51 -3.05
C SER A 17 14.87 22.00 -3.05
N HIS A 18 15.19 21.44 -1.88
CA HIS A 18 15.24 20.00 -1.66
C HIS A 18 14.02 19.60 -0.82
N PHE A 19 13.10 18.88 -1.41
CA PHE A 19 11.98 18.32 -0.68
C PHE A 19 12.36 16.94 -0.17
N ARG A 20 12.17 16.70 1.13
CA ARG A 20 12.47 15.43 1.78
C ARG A 20 11.28 14.94 2.57
N VAL A 21 10.96 13.68 2.41
CA VAL A 21 9.94 12.99 3.18
C VAL A 21 10.61 11.92 4.04
N LYS A 22 10.41 12.03 5.35
CA LYS A 22 10.81 11.00 6.29
C LYS A 22 9.63 10.08 6.54
N VAL A 23 9.86 8.78 6.44
CA VAL A 23 8.90 7.72 6.70
C VAL A 23 9.58 6.61 7.48
N ARG A 24 9.08 6.32 8.70
CA ARG A 24 9.78 5.44 9.65
C ARG A 24 11.26 5.87 9.81
N ASN A 25 12.20 5.00 9.47
CA ASN A 25 13.65 5.25 9.55
C ASN A 25 14.28 5.66 8.20
N GLU A 26 13.46 5.86 7.16
CA GLU A 26 13.92 6.16 5.81
C GLU A 26 13.64 7.60 5.41
N THR A 27 14.41 8.09 4.46
CA THR A 27 14.22 9.41 3.86
C THR A 27 14.17 9.27 2.34
N VAL A 28 13.13 9.84 1.75
CA VAL A 28 12.96 10.00 0.31
C VAL A 28 13.32 11.43 -0.04
N GLU A 29 14.31 11.62 -0.92
CA GLU A 29 14.71 12.93 -1.43
C GLU A 29 14.14 13.13 -2.83
N ASP A 30 13.38 14.19 -2.98
CA ASP A 30 12.71 14.53 -4.23
C ASP A 30 13.54 15.49 -5.09
N ILE A 31 13.45 15.29 -6.40
CA ILE A 31 14.13 16.10 -7.43
C ILE A 31 13.10 16.72 -8.41
N GLY A 32 11.83 16.86 -8.01
CA GLY A 32 10.72 17.34 -8.85
C GLY A 32 9.92 16.20 -9.47
N THR A 33 8.96 15.63 -8.72
CA THR A 33 8.44 14.29 -8.99
C THR A 33 6.98 14.11 -8.58
N ALA A 34 6.38 13.05 -9.13
CA ALA A 34 5.15 12.45 -8.61
C ALA A 34 5.46 11.05 -8.08
N PHE A 35 5.19 10.78 -6.80
CA PHE A 35 5.47 9.48 -6.17
C PHE A 35 4.52 9.15 -5.03
N ASN A 36 4.37 7.85 -4.78
CA ASN A 36 3.59 7.31 -3.67
C ASN A 36 4.53 6.70 -2.63
N ILE A 37 4.27 6.96 -1.36
CA ILE A 37 4.91 6.25 -0.25
C ILE A 37 3.85 5.53 0.56
N ASN A 38 4.00 4.21 0.71
CA ASN A 38 3.25 3.40 1.66
C ASN A 38 4.19 3.00 2.81
N GLY A 39 3.97 3.60 3.97
CA GLY A 39 4.81 3.43 5.15
C GLY A 39 4.00 3.12 6.41
N TYR A 40 2.84 2.49 6.32
CA TYR A 40 2.06 2.05 7.48
C TYR A 40 2.89 1.15 8.40
N ALA A 41 2.75 1.32 9.71
CA ALA A 41 3.54 0.57 10.70
C ALA A 41 3.22 -0.94 10.70
N ASP A 42 2.03 -1.33 10.27
CA ASP A 42 1.57 -2.71 10.16
C ASP A 42 1.89 -3.36 8.78
N GLU A 43 2.53 -2.62 7.86
CA GLU A 43 3.07 -3.21 6.64
C GLU A 43 4.47 -3.78 6.89
N PRO A 44 4.81 -4.93 6.26
CA PRO A 44 6.13 -5.55 6.41
C PRO A 44 7.24 -4.71 5.78
N GLU A 45 6.90 -3.81 4.87
CA GLU A 45 7.82 -3.01 4.07
C GLU A 45 7.36 -1.56 3.96
N ILE A 46 8.32 -0.65 3.79
CA ILE A 46 8.08 0.68 3.24
C ILE A 46 8.18 0.57 1.72
N LYS A 47 7.15 0.97 0.99
CA LYS A 47 7.16 1.00 -0.48
C LYS A 47 7.13 2.43 -0.98
N THR A 48 8.08 2.78 -1.83
CA THR A 48 8.10 4.06 -2.55
C THR A 48 8.03 3.80 -4.03
N THR A 49 6.93 4.19 -4.66
CA THR A 49 6.67 3.98 -6.10
C THR A 49 6.76 5.32 -6.82
N LEU A 50 7.64 5.41 -7.79
CA LEU A 50 7.84 6.61 -8.58
C LEU A 50 6.95 6.60 -9.82
N VAL A 51 6.12 7.63 -9.94
CA VAL A 51 5.19 7.81 -11.06
C VAL A 51 5.83 8.66 -12.16
N GLU A 52 6.49 9.76 -11.77
CA GLU A 52 7.12 10.69 -12.70
C GLU A 52 8.33 11.36 -12.05
N GLY A 53 9.38 11.65 -12.85
CA GLY A 53 10.60 12.35 -12.42
C GLY A 53 11.65 11.40 -11.87
N ALA A 54 12.37 11.81 -10.82
CA ALA A 54 13.40 11.03 -10.14
C ALA A 54 13.39 11.29 -8.63
N VAL A 55 13.48 10.26 -7.81
CA VAL A 55 13.68 10.35 -6.35
C VAL A 55 14.90 9.56 -5.94
N LYS A 56 15.52 9.98 -4.86
CA LYS A 56 16.65 9.28 -4.27
C LYS A 56 16.25 8.71 -2.90
N MET A 57 16.54 7.43 -2.71
CA MET A 57 16.46 6.75 -1.42
C MET A 57 17.80 6.12 -1.11
N ARG A 58 18.41 6.50 0.03
CA ARG A 58 19.80 6.12 0.33
C ARG A 58 20.73 6.52 -0.83
N ASP A 59 21.45 5.56 -1.41
CA ASP A 59 22.35 5.76 -2.55
C ASP A 59 21.73 5.34 -3.89
N VAL A 60 20.42 5.01 -3.90
CA VAL A 60 19.71 4.54 -5.10
C VAL A 60 18.81 5.64 -5.64
N GLU A 61 18.95 5.92 -6.93
CA GLU A 61 18.03 6.78 -7.67
C GLU A 61 16.99 5.94 -8.38
N LEU A 62 15.70 6.20 -8.07
CA LEU A 62 14.56 5.59 -8.73
C LEU A 62 14.16 6.42 -9.94
N ARG A 63 13.71 5.74 -10.98
CA ARG A 63 13.14 6.30 -12.21
C ARG A 63 11.64 6.01 -12.28
N ALA A 64 10.94 6.76 -13.11
CA ALA A 64 9.51 6.52 -13.33
C ALA A 64 9.24 5.03 -13.68
N GLY A 65 8.33 4.40 -12.96
CA GLY A 65 8.04 2.98 -13.03
C GLY A 65 8.78 2.11 -12.03
N ASP A 66 9.76 2.65 -11.29
CA ASP A 66 10.45 1.91 -10.23
C ASP A 66 9.67 1.95 -8.91
N GLN A 67 9.80 0.88 -8.14
CA GLN A 67 9.37 0.82 -6.75
C GLN A 67 10.52 0.32 -5.88
N ALA A 68 10.90 1.09 -4.88
CA ALA A 68 11.75 0.61 -3.80
C ALA A 68 10.90 0.04 -2.67
N ALA A 69 11.23 -1.16 -2.21
CA ALA A 69 10.67 -1.81 -1.03
C ALA A 69 11.76 -2.00 0.01
N ILE A 70 11.54 -1.51 1.22
CA ILE A 70 12.49 -1.66 2.34
C ILE A 70 11.78 -2.40 3.47
N ASN A 71 12.27 -3.57 3.80
CA ASN A 71 11.71 -4.41 4.87
C ASN A 71 12.15 -3.93 6.27
N ASN A 72 11.58 -4.55 7.31
CA ASN A 72 11.88 -4.21 8.70
C ASN A 72 13.33 -4.51 9.13
N GLU A 73 14.06 -5.32 8.37
CA GLU A 73 15.48 -5.60 8.59
C GLU A 73 16.39 -4.57 7.89
N GLY A 74 15.78 -3.64 7.15
CA GLY A 74 16.48 -2.59 6.41
C GLY A 74 17.04 -3.03 5.06
N MET A 75 16.68 -4.21 4.56
CA MET A 75 17.03 -4.64 3.21
C MET A 75 16.15 -3.90 2.21
N MET A 76 16.77 -3.37 1.16
CA MET A 76 16.10 -2.66 0.09
C MET A 76 16.16 -3.47 -1.19
N GLU A 77 15.00 -3.64 -1.81
CA GLU A 77 14.84 -4.19 -3.16
C GLU A 77 14.24 -3.13 -4.07
N VAL A 78 14.65 -3.12 -5.33
CA VAL A 78 14.07 -2.26 -6.36
C VAL A 78 13.42 -3.13 -7.42
N LEU A 79 12.12 -2.93 -7.57
CA LEU A 79 11.33 -3.54 -8.65
C LEU A 79 11.23 -2.53 -9.79
N HIS A 80 11.70 -2.90 -10.97
CA HIS A 80 11.48 -2.16 -12.20
C HIS A 80 10.14 -2.56 -12.82
N ASP A 81 9.48 -1.63 -13.51
CA ASP A 81 8.16 -1.83 -14.12
C ASP A 81 7.08 -2.23 -13.09
N ALA A 82 7.08 -1.59 -11.92
CA ALA A 82 6.07 -1.79 -10.89
C ALA A 82 4.67 -1.38 -11.38
N ASP A 83 3.62 -2.03 -10.84
CA ASP A 83 2.23 -1.62 -11.13
C ASP A 83 1.90 -0.28 -10.45
N ILE A 84 2.16 0.82 -11.17
CA ILE A 84 1.83 2.17 -10.70
C ILE A 84 0.32 2.30 -10.44
N VAL A 85 -0.52 1.65 -11.26
CA VAL A 85 -1.99 1.74 -11.11
C VAL A 85 -2.44 1.10 -9.80
N GLU A 86 -1.78 0.02 -9.37
CA GLU A 86 -2.01 -0.57 -8.05
C GLU A 86 -1.54 0.37 -6.94
N ALA A 87 -0.32 0.88 -7.06
CA ALA A 87 0.28 1.73 -6.04
C ALA A 87 -0.51 3.01 -5.76
N VAL A 88 -1.21 3.57 -6.76
CA VAL A 88 -2.01 4.80 -6.61
C VAL A 88 -3.53 4.56 -6.62
N ALA A 89 -3.99 3.31 -6.60
CA ALA A 89 -5.42 2.97 -6.65
C ALA A 89 -6.20 3.60 -5.49
N TRP A 90 -5.59 3.67 -4.32
CA TRP A 90 -6.20 4.22 -3.11
C TRP A 90 -6.61 5.70 -3.27
N LYS A 91 -5.76 6.53 -3.89
CA LYS A 91 -6.08 7.94 -4.15
C LYS A 91 -7.19 8.10 -5.18
N ASN A 92 -7.38 7.10 -6.02
CA ASN A 92 -8.45 7.03 -7.02
C ASN A 92 -9.73 6.34 -6.49
N GLY A 93 -9.82 6.16 -5.16
CA GLY A 93 -10.99 5.59 -4.50
C GLY A 93 -11.19 4.11 -4.76
N GLN A 94 -10.13 3.35 -4.97
CA GLN A 94 -10.17 1.91 -5.24
C GLN A 94 -9.26 1.12 -4.28
N PHE A 95 -9.70 -0.08 -3.95
CA PHE A 95 -8.81 -1.16 -3.56
C PHE A 95 -8.42 -1.88 -4.86
N LYS A 96 -7.15 -2.07 -5.12
CA LYS A 96 -6.69 -2.87 -6.25
C LYS A 96 -5.74 -3.93 -5.73
N PHE A 97 -5.92 -5.14 -6.22
CA PHE A 97 -5.16 -6.31 -5.83
C PHE A 97 -4.67 -7.05 -7.06
N ASP A 98 -3.39 -7.41 -7.08
CA ASP A 98 -2.81 -8.34 -8.04
C ASP A 98 -2.05 -9.44 -7.28
N LYS A 99 -2.59 -10.65 -7.31
CA LYS A 99 -2.07 -11.81 -6.55
C LYS A 99 -1.83 -11.50 -5.07
N ALA A 100 -2.74 -10.74 -4.47
CA ALA A 100 -2.62 -10.34 -3.08
C ALA A 100 -3.11 -11.44 -2.13
N GLY A 101 -2.32 -11.79 -1.12
CA GLY A 101 -2.78 -12.65 -0.02
C GLY A 101 -3.85 -11.96 0.81
N ILE A 102 -4.65 -12.78 1.51
CA ILE A 102 -5.78 -12.26 2.31
C ILE A 102 -5.35 -11.24 3.37
N GLU A 103 -4.14 -11.36 3.93
CA GLU A 103 -3.63 -10.40 4.90
C GLU A 103 -3.43 -9.01 4.30
N VAL A 104 -2.91 -8.93 3.05
CA VAL A 104 -2.74 -7.67 2.32
C VAL A 104 -4.10 -7.04 2.05
N VAL A 105 -5.06 -7.84 1.58
CA VAL A 105 -6.44 -7.41 1.32
C VAL A 105 -7.08 -6.86 2.60
N MET A 106 -7.01 -7.63 3.68
CA MET A 106 -7.68 -7.28 4.93
C MET A 106 -7.01 -6.11 5.67
N ARG A 107 -5.70 -5.88 5.54
CA ARG A 107 -5.06 -4.67 6.06
C ARG A 107 -5.63 -3.40 5.43
N GLN A 108 -5.80 -3.37 4.11
CA GLN A 108 -6.40 -2.22 3.42
C GLN A 108 -7.86 -2.00 3.84
N ILE A 109 -8.64 -3.09 3.94
CA ILE A 109 -10.05 -3.03 4.34
C ILE A 109 -10.17 -2.58 5.81
N SER A 110 -9.37 -3.14 6.71
CA SER A 110 -9.41 -2.80 8.13
C SER A 110 -9.12 -1.32 8.38
N ARG A 111 -8.15 -0.74 7.66
CA ARG A 111 -7.84 0.70 7.75
C ARG A 111 -8.97 1.57 7.24
N TRP A 112 -9.59 1.19 6.13
CA TRP A 112 -10.64 2.01 5.50
C TRP A 112 -11.95 1.99 6.25
N TYR A 113 -12.35 0.82 6.78
CA TYR A 113 -13.62 0.64 7.48
C TYR A 113 -13.49 0.63 9.00
N ASP A 114 -12.28 0.79 9.52
CA ASP A 114 -11.99 0.78 10.96
C ASP A 114 -12.51 -0.49 11.65
N VAL A 115 -12.08 -1.65 11.14
CA VAL A 115 -12.40 -2.97 11.70
C VAL A 115 -11.15 -3.71 12.15
N GLU A 116 -11.31 -4.57 13.16
CA GLU A 116 -10.27 -5.45 13.67
C GLU A 116 -10.31 -6.79 12.93
N VAL A 117 -9.16 -7.29 12.50
CA VAL A 117 -9.08 -8.56 11.77
C VAL A 117 -8.27 -9.57 12.57
N SER A 118 -8.77 -10.81 12.62
CA SER A 118 -8.09 -11.93 13.27
C SER A 118 -8.10 -13.19 12.41
N TYR A 119 -7.08 -14.01 12.60
CA TYR A 119 -6.82 -15.25 11.86
C TYR A 119 -6.55 -16.38 12.87
N PRO A 120 -7.56 -16.93 13.53
CA PRO A 120 -7.35 -17.91 14.62
C PRO A 120 -6.69 -19.21 14.16
N GLU A 121 -6.87 -19.59 12.90
CA GLU A 121 -6.28 -20.79 12.29
C GLU A 121 -5.16 -20.45 11.30
N GLY A 122 -4.70 -19.19 11.33
CA GLY A 122 -3.76 -18.64 10.36
C GLY A 122 -4.44 -18.10 9.11
N PRO A 123 -3.73 -17.26 8.31
CA PRO A 123 -4.29 -16.71 7.09
C PRO A 123 -4.39 -17.79 6.00
N PRO A 124 -5.52 -17.87 5.27
CA PRO A 124 -5.62 -18.67 4.05
C PRO A 124 -4.54 -18.29 3.03
N LYS A 125 -4.13 -19.28 2.23
CA LYS A 125 -3.08 -19.09 1.20
C LYS A 125 -3.61 -18.65 -0.15
N ASP A 126 -4.91 -18.44 -0.27
CA ASP A 126 -5.55 -18.00 -1.49
C ASP A 126 -5.09 -16.60 -1.88
N LEU A 127 -5.00 -16.37 -3.18
CA LEU A 127 -4.61 -15.10 -3.75
C LEU A 127 -5.82 -14.42 -4.39
N TYR A 128 -5.88 -13.11 -4.31
CA TYR A 128 -7.00 -12.29 -4.77
C TYR A 128 -6.55 -11.33 -5.86
N TRP A 129 -7.44 -11.13 -6.84
CA TRP A 129 -7.25 -10.21 -7.96
C TRP A 129 -8.47 -9.32 -8.13
N GLY A 130 -8.25 -8.16 -8.68
CA GLY A 130 -9.32 -7.26 -9.09
C GLY A 130 -9.29 -5.92 -8.40
N ALA A 131 -10.34 -5.15 -8.64
CA ALA A 131 -10.52 -3.84 -8.05
C ALA A 131 -11.92 -3.70 -7.44
N ILE A 132 -12.00 -3.08 -6.26
CA ILE A 132 -13.25 -2.79 -5.55
C ILE A 132 -13.27 -1.30 -5.24
N SER A 133 -14.38 -0.63 -5.58
CA SER A 133 -14.55 0.77 -5.21
C SER A 133 -14.60 0.94 -3.69
N ARG A 134 -13.90 1.91 -3.16
CA ARG A 134 -13.95 2.30 -1.74
C ARG A 134 -15.28 2.92 -1.31
N ASN A 135 -16.15 3.26 -2.27
CA ASN A 135 -17.52 3.74 -2.02
C ASN A 135 -18.50 2.60 -1.74
N VAL A 136 -18.11 1.34 -1.93
CA VAL A 136 -18.93 0.18 -1.57
C VAL A 136 -18.97 0.06 -0.05
N SER A 137 -20.12 -0.33 0.51
CA SER A 137 -20.22 -0.57 1.95
C SER A 137 -19.37 -1.78 2.38
N LEU A 138 -18.97 -1.82 3.64
CA LEU A 138 -18.22 -2.97 4.20
C LEU A 138 -18.90 -4.30 3.90
N ALA A 139 -20.24 -4.37 4.09
CA ALA A 139 -21.02 -5.56 3.77
C ALA A 139 -20.96 -5.94 2.29
N GLY A 140 -20.92 -4.94 1.40
CA GLY A 140 -20.75 -5.15 -0.03
C GLY A 140 -19.36 -5.69 -0.38
N VAL A 141 -18.32 -5.14 0.22
CA VAL A 141 -16.94 -5.65 0.05
C VAL A 141 -16.84 -7.11 0.49
N PHE A 142 -17.40 -7.46 1.65
CA PHE A 142 -17.38 -8.84 2.12
C PHE A 142 -18.15 -9.80 1.21
N LYS A 143 -19.28 -9.38 0.64
CA LYS A 143 -20.00 -10.19 -0.37
C LYS A 143 -19.14 -10.48 -1.60
N ILE A 144 -18.39 -9.48 -2.07
CA ILE A 144 -17.47 -9.64 -3.21
C ILE A 144 -16.35 -10.63 -2.85
N LEU A 145 -15.72 -10.47 -1.70
CA LEU A 145 -14.65 -11.36 -1.26
C LEU A 145 -15.14 -12.80 -1.02
N GLN A 146 -16.35 -12.97 -0.45
CA GLN A 146 -16.96 -14.28 -0.29
C GLN A 146 -17.25 -14.95 -1.65
N ALA A 147 -17.71 -14.19 -2.64
CA ALA A 147 -17.89 -14.71 -3.99
C ALA A 147 -16.56 -15.11 -4.65
N SER A 148 -15.43 -14.58 -4.15
CA SER A 148 -14.07 -14.92 -4.58
C SER A 148 -13.43 -16.05 -3.72
N GLY A 149 -14.20 -16.68 -2.82
CA GLY A 149 -13.75 -17.83 -2.04
C GLY A 149 -13.30 -17.53 -0.61
N ALA A 150 -13.31 -16.26 -0.18
CA ALA A 150 -12.95 -15.93 1.20
C ALA A 150 -14.08 -16.25 2.19
N HIS A 151 -13.71 -16.72 3.37
CA HIS A 151 -14.68 -17.03 4.44
C HIS A 151 -14.45 -16.14 5.66
N PHE A 152 -15.54 -15.55 6.19
CA PHE A 152 -15.48 -14.64 7.34
C PHE A 152 -16.65 -14.84 8.29
N THR A 153 -16.41 -14.55 9.57
CA THR A 153 -17.46 -14.21 10.53
C THR A 153 -17.26 -12.77 10.99
N ILE A 154 -18.37 -12.05 11.19
CA ILE A 154 -18.35 -10.64 11.58
C ILE A 154 -19.18 -10.46 12.83
N THR A 155 -18.57 -9.87 13.85
CA THR A 155 -19.25 -9.54 15.11
C THR A 155 -18.89 -8.11 15.50
N GLY A 156 -19.83 -7.18 15.29
CA GLY A 156 -19.57 -5.75 15.47
C GLY A 156 -18.45 -5.26 14.54
N ARG A 157 -17.34 -4.80 15.12
CA ARG A 157 -16.15 -4.35 14.38
C ARG A 157 -15.07 -5.43 14.21
N LYS A 158 -15.33 -6.63 14.70
CA LYS A 158 -14.38 -7.75 14.61
C LYS A 158 -14.71 -8.63 13.42
N VAL A 159 -13.71 -8.85 12.59
CA VAL A 159 -13.75 -9.76 11.44
C VAL A 159 -12.81 -10.91 11.72
N THR A 160 -13.33 -12.12 11.69
CA THR A 160 -12.54 -13.34 11.81
C THR A 160 -12.47 -13.99 10.43
N VAL A 161 -11.28 -14.08 9.89
CA VAL A 161 -11.02 -14.79 8.63
C VAL A 161 -10.87 -16.26 8.94
N LEU A 162 -11.59 -17.09 8.19
CA LEU A 162 -11.61 -18.54 8.30
C LEU A 162 -10.80 -19.17 7.14
N PRO A 163 -10.31 -20.40 7.31
CA PRO A 163 -9.63 -21.15 6.25
C PRO A 163 -10.49 -21.34 5.01
#